data_94ad544719bdeddf41cc8ef71067b03c
#
_entry.id   94ad544719bdeddf41cc8ef71067b03c
#
_cell.length_a   1.000
_cell.length_b   1.000
_cell.length_c   1.000
_cell.angle_alpha   90.00
_cell.angle_beta   90.00
_cell.angle_gamma   90.00
#
_symmetry.space_group_name_H-M   'P 1'
#
loop_
_entity.id
_entity.type
_entity.pdbx_description
1 polymer ?
#
loop_
_entity_poly.entity_id
_entity_poly.type
_entity_poly.pdbx_seq_one_letter_code
_entity_poly.pdbx_strand_id
1 'polypeptide(L)'
;MSEDLDRNLAIRRQRKKRFLGAPAPPQRLAQERSRKAPRLRRAMVDDETVDVVFTLYCATLVFSMQIGFTLLEVGSVSIRNTKNILLKNLLDLCVTSVVFYLFGYGLSNGESEHGFAGRDGFALTSSVFSSSVVETSARAHAHAFFSFAFAATSATIVSGAVAERFPFQSYAIMSAAMAGVIFPVVAHWPWATTGWANPAREGGSAVFDVGALDYAGGGVVHMVGGLAALWSVYMVGPRIGRFEHGRNNSQSSMPQQSPVFQIAGGLFMWYGWYGFNCGSVRTLANDHLIIVSRIAIITTLCAAMGGATTVVVDWYRDKTAIRPVRMINGVLTGLVASSAPCAYVAIPNALTIGVLSGLVYVWISDLMVKHRLDDVVDAVAIHLGGGALGLFGSALLSTQTNLHQFFGDDYNACGLFYGCKNGGNVFAAMIVYILAIIGWVSACVLIVLFTLQRFDMLRVSQELESHGLDKSVHGGQSYTEFQTTIFKFKDKSGGEGSMEMRVRAGDAAKFAMVLSEIMDSDISHSGGRTPAPPPSGAPRSPMANLGPPRLTTHEE
;
A
#
# COMPACT_ATOMS: atom_id res chain seq x y z
N MET A 1 51.76 29.03 0.61
CA MET A 1 50.96 27.89 0.11
C MET A 1 51.73 26.86 -0.70
N SER A 2 52.92 27.17 -1.19
CA SER A 2 53.80 26.21 -1.91
C SER A 2 54.76 25.44 -0.99
N GLU A 3 55.22 26.05 0.11
CA GLU A 3 56.18 25.40 1.03
C GLU A 3 55.56 24.28 1.91
N ASP A 4 54.28 24.35 2.23
CA ASP A 4 53.58 23.30 3.00
C ASP A 4 53.27 22.05 2.15
N LEU A 5 53.16 22.19 0.83
CA LEU A 5 52.93 21.06 -0.08
C LEU A 5 54.20 20.23 -0.23
N ASP A 6 55.37 20.88 -0.30
CA ASP A 6 56.67 20.21 -0.44
C ASP A 6 57.08 19.52 0.87
N ARG A 7 56.76 20.07 2.06
CA ARG A 7 56.96 19.39 3.33
C ARG A 7 56.13 18.12 3.47
N ASN A 8 54.89 18.14 3.02
CA ASN A 8 54.02 16.97 3.10
C ASN A 8 54.44 15.86 2.12
N LEU A 9 54.98 16.22 0.95
CA LEU A 9 55.52 15.25 0.00
C LEU A 9 56.86 14.63 0.49
N ALA A 10 57.71 15.41 1.16
CA ALA A 10 58.93 14.90 1.78
C ALA A 10 58.64 13.90 2.93
N ILE A 11 57.67 14.18 3.78
CA ILE A 11 57.24 13.27 4.86
C ILE A 11 56.67 11.96 4.30
N ARG A 12 55.89 12.02 3.20
CA ARG A 12 55.38 10.81 2.54
C ARG A 12 56.50 9.97 1.90
N ARG A 13 57.52 10.61 1.31
CA ARG A 13 58.69 9.89 0.77
C ARG A 13 59.58 9.25 1.82
N GLN A 14 59.75 9.88 3.01
CA GLN A 14 60.45 9.27 4.16
C GLN A 14 59.69 8.10 4.77
N ARG A 15 58.38 8.17 4.88
CA ARG A 15 57.54 7.02 5.34
C ARG A 15 57.62 5.84 4.38
N LYS A 16 57.63 6.07 3.06
CA LYS A 16 57.77 5.00 2.04
C LYS A 16 59.13 4.30 2.05
N LYS A 17 60.22 5.03 2.36
CA LYS A 17 61.56 4.44 2.53
C LYS A 17 61.73 3.63 3.82
N ARG A 18 61.01 3.93 4.89
CA ARG A 18 61.02 3.14 6.15
C ARG A 18 60.30 1.82 6.05
N PHE A 19 59.37 1.66 5.09
CA PHE A 19 58.64 0.41 4.88
C PHE A 19 59.36 -0.60 3.97
N LEU A 20 60.37 -0.16 3.23
CA LEU A 20 61.14 -1.00 2.29
C LEU A 20 62.38 -1.65 2.91
N GLY A 21 62.66 -1.43 4.21
CA GLY A 21 63.84 -1.93 4.89
C GLY A 21 63.59 -2.79 6.12
N ALA A 22 62.35 -3.25 6.35
CA ALA A 22 62.08 -4.15 7.45
C ALA A 22 62.46 -5.61 7.06
N PRO A 23 63.27 -6.32 7.88
CA PRO A 23 63.58 -7.73 7.62
C PRO A 23 62.30 -8.56 7.66
N ALA A 24 62.20 -9.55 6.74
CA ALA A 24 61.09 -10.48 6.67
C ALA A 24 60.87 -11.16 8.07
N PRO A 25 59.63 -11.26 8.58
CA PRO A 25 59.38 -11.87 9.85
C PRO A 25 59.79 -13.34 9.80
N PRO A 26 60.37 -13.88 10.90
CA PRO A 26 60.82 -15.28 10.95
C PRO A 26 59.66 -16.24 10.59
N GLN A 27 59.94 -17.26 9.82
CA GLN A 27 58.97 -18.26 9.26
C GLN A 27 57.99 -18.81 10.32
N ARG A 28 58.36 -18.82 11.59
CA ARG A 28 57.46 -19.23 12.69
C ARG A 28 56.23 -18.29 12.83
N LEU A 29 56.38 -16.98 12.68
CA LEU A 29 55.26 -16.04 12.77
C LEU A 29 54.35 -16.09 11.55
N ALA A 30 54.84 -16.46 10.38
CA ALA A 30 54.04 -16.69 9.19
C ALA A 30 53.20 -17.99 9.31
N GLN A 31 53.81 -19.06 9.91
CA GLN A 31 53.09 -20.30 10.20
C GLN A 31 52.04 -20.15 11.31
N GLU A 32 52.27 -19.33 12.33
CA GLU A 32 51.23 -19.01 13.35
C GLU A 32 50.11 -18.13 12.79
N ARG A 33 50.37 -17.18 11.91
CA ARG A 33 49.35 -16.42 11.21
C ARG A 33 48.53 -17.30 10.25
N SER A 34 49.16 -18.24 9.53
CA SER A 34 48.45 -19.19 8.69
C SER A 34 47.58 -20.18 9.48
N ARG A 35 47.98 -20.56 10.71
CA ARG A 35 47.15 -21.40 11.59
C ARG A 35 46.00 -20.65 12.29
N LYS A 36 46.10 -19.33 12.44
CA LYS A 36 45.00 -18.48 12.99
C LYS A 36 44.00 -18.01 11.94
N ALA A 37 44.37 -17.98 10.66
CA ALA A 37 43.50 -17.55 9.57
C ALA A 37 42.22 -18.41 9.42
N PRO A 38 42.25 -19.78 9.60
CA PRO A 38 41.02 -20.56 9.52
C PRO A 38 40.04 -20.33 10.69
N ARG A 39 40.55 -19.91 11.87
CA ARG A 39 39.68 -19.62 13.04
C ARG A 39 39.00 -18.24 12.95
N LEU A 40 39.62 -17.25 12.32
CA LEU A 40 39.01 -15.96 12.05
C LEU A 40 37.96 -16.04 10.92
N ARG A 41 38.18 -16.88 9.90
CA ARG A 41 37.17 -17.13 8.85
C ARG A 41 35.91 -17.84 9.39
N ARG A 42 36.01 -18.61 10.46
CA ARG A 42 34.87 -19.32 11.08
C ARG A 42 33.98 -18.42 11.94
N ALA A 43 34.38 -17.17 12.20
CA ALA A 43 33.61 -16.18 12.95
C ALA A 43 33.02 -15.08 12.05
N MET A 44 33.31 -15.06 10.75
CA MET A 44 32.64 -14.16 9.80
C MET A 44 31.35 -14.83 9.34
N VAL A 45 30.23 -14.16 9.58
CA VAL A 45 28.94 -14.57 9.02
C VAL A 45 29.10 -14.62 7.51
N ASP A 46 28.73 -15.72 6.90
CA ASP A 46 28.77 -15.93 5.47
C ASP A 46 27.82 -14.96 4.76
N ASP A 47 28.26 -14.38 3.63
CA ASP A 47 27.47 -13.42 2.86
C ASP A 47 26.10 -13.97 2.47
N GLU A 48 26.00 -15.26 2.16
CA GLU A 48 24.73 -15.93 1.83
C GLU A 48 23.77 -15.98 3.03
N THR A 49 24.28 -16.22 4.23
CA THR A 49 23.48 -16.15 5.47
C THR A 49 22.93 -14.76 5.70
N VAL A 50 23.72 -13.71 5.46
CA VAL A 50 23.29 -12.30 5.56
C VAL A 50 22.19 -12.01 4.56
N ASP A 51 22.33 -12.45 3.31
CA ASP A 51 21.33 -12.26 2.25
C ASP A 51 20.00 -12.93 2.58
N VAL A 52 20.02 -14.16 3.11
CA VAL A 52 18.79 -14.86 3.54
C VAL A 52 18.10 -14.13 4.68
N VAL A 53 18.83 -13.73 5.73
CA VAL A 53 18.27 -13.00 6.87
C VAL A 53 17.72 -11.65 6.42
N PHE A 54 18.45 -10.92 5.59
CA PHE A 54 18.01 -9.64 5.03
C PHE A 54 16.73 -9.79 4.20
N THR A 55 16.69 -10.79 3.31
CA THR A 55 15.51 -11.06 2.48
C THR A 55 14.28 -11.41 3.33
N LEU A 56 14.43 -12.28 4.34
CA LEU A 56 13.34 -12.63 5.26
C LEU A 56 12.87 -11.43 6.07
N TYR A 57 13.79 -10.60 6.58
CA TYR A 57 13.44 -9.38 7.29
C TYR A 57 12.65 -8.42 6.39
N CYS A 58 13.13 -8.17 5.17
CA CYS A 58 12.42 -7.33 4.21
C CYS A 58 11.06 -7.92 3.80
N ALA A 59 10.96 -9.24 3.63
CA ALA A 59 9.69 -9.92 3.34
C ALA A 59 8.67 -9.72 4.47
N THR A 60 9.11 -9.79 5.74
CA THR A 60 8.22 -9.52 6.88
C THR A 60 7.77 -8.06 6.94
N LEU A 61 8.62 -7.10 6.55
CA LEU A 61 8.23 -5.70 6.42
C LEU A 61 7.18 -5.51 5.33
N VAL A 62 7.34 -6.14 4.16
CA VAL A 62 6.32 -6.11 3.08
C VAL A 62 5.03 -6.77 3.55
N PHE A 63 5.11 -7.94 4.20
CA PHE A 63 3.93 -8.60 4.76
C PHE A 63 3.20 -7.71 5.77
N SER A 64 3.92 -6.94 6.59
CA SER A 64 3.32 -6.01 7.54
C SER A 64 2.52 -4.88 6.89
N MET A 65 2.76 -4.58 5.59
CA MET A 65 1.93 -3.61 4.84
C MET A 65 0.46 -4.01 4.77
N GLN A 66 0.14 -5.30 4.91
CA GLN A 66 -1.25 -5.77 4.97
C GLN A 66 -2.01 -5.19 6.18
N ILE A 67 -1.32 -4.93 7.29
CA ILE A 67 -1.87 -4.19 8.44
C ILE A 67 -2.18 -2.76 8.01
N GLY A 68 -1.27 -2.15 7.25
CA GLY A 68 -1.43 -0.79 6.73
C GLY A 68 -2.64 -0.65 5.79
N PHE A 69 -2.78 -1.57 4.82
CA PHE A 69 -3.95 -1.63 3.93
C PHE A 69 -5.25 -1.81 4.72
N THR A 70 -5.25 -2.76 5.66
CA THR A 70 -6.43 -3.02 6.51
C THR A 70 -6.86 -1.78 7.28
N LEU A 71 -5.94 -1.06 7.91
CA LEU A 71 -6.24 0.17 8.66
C LEU A 71 -6.74 1.29 7.74
N LEU A 72 -6.10 1.49 6.60
CA LEU A 72 -6.50 2.51 5.61
C LEU A 72 -7.90 2.22 5.08
N GLU A 73 -8.21 0.98 4.73
CA GLU A 73 -9.51 0.56 4.22
C GLU A 73 -10.61 0.69 5.30
N VAL A 74 -10.34 0.20 6.52
CA VAL A 74 -11.26 0.36 7.66
C VAL A 74 -11.57 1.83 7.92
N GLY A 75 -10.55 2.70 7.88
CA GLY A 75 -10.75 4.13 8.05
C GLY A 75 -11.56 4.79 6.93
N SER A 76 -11.57 4.20 5.74
CA SER A 76 -12.17 4.76 4.52
C SER A 76 -13.63 4.35 4.30
N VAL A 77 -14.04 3.18 4.81
CA VAL A 77 -15.43 2.70 4.70
C VAL A 77 -16.32 3.29 5.78
N SER A 78 -17.63 3.16 5.60
CA SER A 78 -18.60 3.50 6.65
C SER A 78 -18.53 2.51 7.82
N ILE A 79 -18.92 2.95 9.02
CA ILE A 79 -18.93 2.14 10.25
C ILE A 79 -19.73 0.84 10.11
N ARG A 80 -20.69 0.78 9.18
CA ARG A 80 -21.55 -0.37 8.90
C ARG A 80 -20.87 -1.47 8.07
N ASN A 81 -19.65 -1.22 7.59
CA ASN A 81 -18.90 -2.11 6.71
C ASN A 81 -17.52 -2.48 7.27
N THR A 82 -17.24 -2.15 8.54
CA THR A 82 -15.96 -2.38 9.20
C THR A 82 -15.58 -3.85 9.27
N LYS A 83 -16.51 -4.69 9.77
CA LYS A 83 -16.29 -6.14 9.88
C LYS A 83 -16.13 -6.78 8.50
N ASN A 84 -16.93 -6.34 7.53
CA ASN A 84 -16.86 -6.83 6.16
C ASN A 84 -15.48 -6.61 5.55
N ILE A 85 -14.92 -5.39 5.68
CA ILE A 85 -13.62 -5.08 5.09
C ILE A 85 -12.47 -5.78 5.83
N LEU A 86 -12.53 -5.90 7.16
CA LEU A 86 -11.55 -6.68 7.95
C LEU A 86 -11.51 -8.15 7.51
N LEU A 87 -12.68 -8.77 7.34
CA LEU A 87 -12.78 -10.16 6.91
C LEU A 87 -12.33 -10.34 5.46
N LYS A 88 -12.58 -9.36 4.57
CA LYS A 88 -12.07 -9.38 3.20
C LYS A 88 -10.54 -9.37 3.16
N ASN A 89 -9.89 -8.49 3.92
CA ASN A 89 -8.42 -8.44 3.99
C ASN A 89 -7.83 -9.73 4.56
N LEU A 90 -8.46 -10.32 5.59
CA LEU A 90 -8.02 -11.61 6.12
C LEU A 90 -8.21 -12.75 5.10
N LEU A 91 -9.36 -12.78 4.40
CA LEU A 91 -9.64 -13.76 3.36
C LEU A 91 -8.65 -13.63 2.21
N ASP A 92 -8.33 -12.40 1.79
CA ASP A 92 -7.33 -12.11 0.76
C ASP A 92 -5.99 -12.76 1.09
N LEU A 93 -5.48 -12.55 2.30
CA LEU A 93 -4.24 -13.17 2.75
C LEU A 93 -4.30 -14.71 2.71
N CYS A 94 -5.41 -15.31 3.17
CA CYS A 94 -5.58 -16.75 3.17
C CYS A 94 -5.61 -17.31 1.74
N VAL A 95 -6.41 -16.70 0.85
CA VAL A 95 -6.55 -17.13 -0.55
C VAL A 95 -5.24 -16.94 -1.29
N THR A 96 -4.66 -15.74 -1.19
CA THR A 96 -3.42 -15.40 -1.88
C THR A 96 -2.27 -16.31 -1.46
N SER A 97 -2.14 -16.63 -0.15
CA SER A 97 -1.11 -17.54 0.35
C SER A 97 -1.19 -18.92 -0.30
N VAL A 98 -2.38 -19.51 -0.33
CA VAL A 98 -2.58 -20.86 -0.88
C VAL A 98 -2.42 -20.87 -2.40
N VAL A 99 -3.06 -19.91 -3.08
CA VAL A 99 -3.07 -19.89 -4.55
C VAL A 99 -1.70 -19.51 -5.12
N PHE A 100 -0.99 -18.57 -4.50
CA PHE A 100 0.37 -18.23 -4.90
C PHE A 100 1.34 -19.40 -4.68
N TYR A 101 1.23 -20.11 -3.55
CA TYR A 101 2.00 -21.32 -3.30
C TYR A 101 1.75 -22.39 -4.39
N LEU A 102 0.48 -22.66 -4.72
CA LEU A 102 0.12 -23.72 -5.67
C LEU A 102 0.50 -23.37 -7.11
N PHE A 103 0.24 -22.15 -7.54
CA PHE A 103 0.32 -21.75 -8.94
C PHE A 103 1.21 -20.54 -9.18
N GLY A 104 1.05 -19.49 -8.37
CA GLY A 104 1.65 -18.18 -8.63
C GLY A 104 3.17 -18.22 -8.65
N TYR A 105 3.80 -18.92 -7.72
CA TYR A 105 5.27 -19.02 -7.68
C TYR A 105 5.82 -19.65 -8.96
N GLY A 106 5.26 -20.76 -9.41
CA GLY A 106 5.70 -21.43 -10.63
C GLY A 106 5.56 -20.53 -11.87
N LEU A 107 4.43 -19.83 -12.00
CA LEU A 107 4.23 -18.90 -13.13
C LEU A 107 5.18 -17.70 -13.09
N SER A 108 5.52 -17.18 -11.90
CA SER A 108 6.35 -15.99 -11.76
C SER A 108 7.85 -16.27 -11.79
N ASN A 109 8.31 -17.39 -11.26
CA ASN A 109 9.73 -17.68 -11.04
C ASN A 109 10.23 -18.93 -11.76
N GLY A 110 9.33 -19.75 -12.33
CA GLY A 110 9.70 -20.94 -13.08
C GLY A 110 10.43 -20.64 -14.39
N GLU A 111 11.10 -21.63 -14.94
CA GLU A 111 11.80 -21.53 -16.22
C GLU A 111 10.83 -21.35 -17.39
N SER A 112 11.24 -20.62 -18.43
CA SER A 112 10.43 -20.33 -19.61
C SER A 112 11.25 -20.24 -20.87
N GLU A 113 10.86 -20.96 -21.92
CA GLU A 113 11.52 -20.89 -23.24
C GLU A 113 11.27 -19.55 -23.95
N HIS A 114 10.08 -19.00 -23.79
CA HIS A 114 9.65 -17.81 -24.52
C HIS A 114 9.59 -16.54 -23.65
N GLY A 115 9.81 -16.69 -22.33
CA GLY A 115 9.84 -15.58 -21.39
C GLY A 115 8.47 -14.99 -21.04
N PHE A 116 7.35 -15.67 -21.37
CA PHE A 116 6.02 -15.17 -21.05
C PHE A 116 5.54 -15.55 -19.65
N ALA A 117 5.74 -16.81 -19.25
CA ALA A 117 5.38 -17.32 -17.92
C ALA A 117 6.19 -18.59 -17.62
N GLY A 118 6.49 -18.83 -16.36
CA GLY A 118 7.16 -20.03 -15.89
C GLY A 118 6.32 -21.30 -16.07
N ARG A 119 6.97 -22.44 -16.23
CA ARG A 119 6.35 -23.74 -16.50
C ARG A 119 6.64 -24.79 -15.45
N ASP A 120 7.44 -24.47 -14.44
CA ASP A 120 7.86 -25.39 -13.38
C ASP A 120 7.84 -24.71 -11.99
N GLY A 121 8.24 -25.43 -10.96
CA GLY A 121 8.28 -24.90 -9.60
C GLY A 121 6.91 -24.69 -8.96
N PHE A 122 5.84 -25.21 -9.54
CA PHE A 122 4.51 -25.19 -8.94
C PHE A 122 4.51 -25.90 -7.59
N ALA A 123 3.77 -25.38 -6.63
CA ALA A 123 3.74 -25.88 -5.24
C ALA A 123 5.15 -26.05 -4.61
N LEU A 124 6.11 -25.19 -5.03
CA LEU A 124 7.51 -25.20 -4.59
C LEU A 124 8.21 -26.56 -4.78
N THR A 125 7.87 -27.30 -5.84
CA THR A 125 8.41 -28.64 -6.11
C THR A 125 9.74 -28.66 -6.88
N SER A 126 10.27 -27.49 -7.30
CA SER A 126 11.57 -27.45 -7.97
C SER A 126 12.71 -27.93 -7.06
N SER A 127 13.76 -28.49 -7.67
CA SER A 127 14.89 -29.10 -6.95
C SER A 127 15.65 -28.14 -6.02
N VAL A 128 15.55 -26.83 -6.25
CA VAL A 128 16.18 -25.82 -5.38
C VAL A 128 15.61 -25.83 -3.95
N PHE A 129 14.32 -26.16 -3.77
CA PHE A 129 13.69 -26.23 -2.45
C PHE A 129 14.08 -27.47 -1.66
N SER A 130 14.48 -28.54 -2.34
CA SER A 130 14.95 -29.80 -1.74
C SER A 130 16.47 -29.98 -1.84
N SER A 131 17.21 -28.91 -2.14
CA SER A 131 18.66 -28.96 -2.23
C SER A 131 19.30 -29.39 -0.92
N SER A 132 20.28 -30.28 -0.99
CA SER A 132 21.12 -30.66 0.16
C SER A 132 22.09 -29.53 0.58
N VAL A 133 22.28 -28.53 -0.26
CA VAL A 133 23.02 -27.31 0.07
C VAL A 133 22.05 -26.37 0.81
N VAL A 134 22.29 -26.21 2.11
CA VAL A 134 21.39 -25.48 3.02
C VAL A 134 21.15 -24.05 2.56
N GLU A 135 22.20 -23.36 2.14
CA GLU A 135 22.16 -21.97 1.69
C GLU A 135 21.29 -21.81 0.45
N THR A 136 21.41 -22.71 -0.53
CA THR A 136 20.59 -22.70 -1.75
C THR A 136 19.10 -22.87 -1.42
N SER A 137 18.79 -23.86 -0.58
CA SER A 137 17.41 -24.12 -0.15
C SER A 137 16.85 -22.97 0.67
N ALA A 138 17.61 -22.43 1.63
CA ALA A 138 17.20 -21.31 2.46
C ALA A 138 16.92 -20.04 1.62
N ARG A 139 17.77 -19.72 0.64
CA ARG A 139 17.58 -18.60 -0.29
C ARG A 139 16.31 -18.77 -1.11
N ALA A 140 16.05 -19.97 -1.64
CA ALA A 140 14.84 -20.25 -2.40
C ALA A 140 13.55 -20.03 -1.57
N HIS A 141 13.53 -20.52 -0.31
CA HIS A 141 12.39 -20.31 0.59
C HIS A 141 12.20 -18.83 0.96
N ALA A 142 13.28 -18.12 1.30
CA ALA A 142 13.21 -16.67 1.59
C ALA A 142 12.67 -15.88 0.39
N HIS A 143 13.14 -16.22 -0.82
CA HIS A 143 12.67 -15.60 -2.06
C HIS A 143 11.21 -15.92 -2.35
N ALA A 144 10.75 -17.15 -2.13
CA ALA A 144 9.35 -17.53 -2.31
C ALA A 144 8.43 -16.73 -1.37
N PHE A 145 8.83 -16.57 -0.10
CA PHE A 145 8.08 -15.78 0.87
C PHE A 145 8.06 -14.28 0.50
N PHE A 146 9.19 -13.74 0.04
CA PHE A 146 9.27 -12.36 -0.44
C PHE A 146 8.34 -12.15 -1.65
N SER A 147 8.38 -13.03 -2.64
CA SER A 147 7.52 -12.97 -3.85
C SER A 147 6.03 -13.09 -3.51
N PHE A 148 5.67 -13.95 -2.54
CA PHE A 148 4.30 -14.04 -2.01
C PHE A 148 3.82 -12.71 -1.44
N ALA A 149 4.64 -12.02 -0.63
CA ALA A 149 4.25 -10.76 -0.02
C ALA A 149 3.94 -9.67 -1.06
N PHE A 150 4.63 -9.69 -2.21
CA PHE A 150 4.36 -8.82 -3.36
C PHE A 150 3.05 -9.18 -4.07
N ALA A 151 2.78 -10.47 -4.25
CA ALA A 151 1.51 -10.94 -4.82
C ALA A 151 0.31 -10.51 -3.96
N ALA A 152 0.42 -10.69 -2.63
CA ALA A 152 -0.58 -10.25 -1.67
C ALA A 152 -0.81 -8.74 -1.74
N THR A 153 0.27 -7.95 -1.89
CA THR A 153 0.15 -6.49 -2.05
C THR A 153 -0.61 -6.12 -3.32
N SER A 154 -0.34 -6.80 -4.46
CA SER A 154 -1.05 -6.52 -5.71
C SER A 154 -2.53 -6.88 -5.65
N ALA A 155 -2.89 -7.99 -4.97
CA ALA A 155 -4.27 -8.45 -4.84
C ALA A 155 -5.10 -7.51 -3.93
N THR A 156 -4.54 -7.09 -2.78
CA THR A 156 -5.25 -6.27 -1.80
C THR A 156 -5.61 -4.86 -2.31
N ILE A 157 -4.89 -4.33 -3.32
CA ILE A 157 -5.19 -3.02 -3.94
C ILE A 157 -6.64 -2.95 -4.45
N VAL A 158 -7.18 -4.05 -4.96
CA VAL A 158 -8.55 -4.11 -5.49
C VAL A 158 -9.60 -4.02 -4.37
N SER A 159 -9.30 -4.57 -3.18
CA SER A 159 -10.22 -4.62 -2.04
C SER A 159 -10.78 -3.25 -1.67
N GLY A 160 -9.88 -2.30 -1.46
CA GLY A 160 -10.24 -0.95 -1.06
C GLY A 160 -11.05 -0.21 -2.12
N ALA A 161 -10.72 -0.36 -3.40
CA ALA A 161 -11.37 0.35 -4.49
C ALA A 161 -12.87 0.04 -4.61
N VAL A 162 -13.27 -1.23 -4.41
CA VAL A 162 -14.67 -1.71 -4.53
C VAL A 162 -15.33 -1.98 -3.19
N ALA A 163 -14.77 -1.45 -2.11
CA ALA A 163 -15.31 -1.63 -0.77
C ALA A 163 -16.80 -1.24 -0.69
N GLU A 164 -17.50 -1.84 0.28
CA GLU A 164 -18.92 -1.64 0.62
C GLU A 164 -19.96 -2.24 -0.35
N ARG A 165 -19.57 -2.58 -1.61
CA ARG A 165 -20.55 -3.02 -2.63
C ARG A 165 -20.16 -4.27 -3.43
N PHE A 166 -18.92 -4.76 -3.30
CA PHE A 166 -18.46 -5.98 -3.96
C PHE A 166 -18.69 -7.20 -3.03
N PRO A 167 -19.30 -8.31 -3.50
CA PRO A 167 -19.58 -9.46 -2.68
C PRO A 167 -18.31 -10.12 -2.11
N PHE A 168 -18.43 -10.70 -0.91
CA PHE A 168 -17.33 -11.36 -0.21
C PHE A 168 -16.73 -12.52 -1.02
N GLN A 169 -17.60 -13.38 -1.59
CA GLN A 169 -17.19 -14.53 -2.40
C GLN A 169 -16.53 -14.10 -3.71
N SER A 170 -17.05 -13.05 -4.34
CA SER A 170 -16.50 -12.52 -5.60
C SER A 170 -15.11 -11.93 -5.39
N TYR A 171 -14.89 -11.35 -4.23
CA TYR A 171 -13.57 -10.87 -3.86
C TYR A 171 -12.55 -12.01 -3.71
N ALA A 172 -12.96 -13.15 -3.09
CA ALA A 172 -12.09 -14.34 -3.03
C ALA A 172 -11.69 -14.87 -4.41
N ILE A 173 -12.62 -14.86 -5.38
CA ILE A 173 -12.35 -15.25 -6.78
C ILE A 173 -11.37 -14.27 -7.42
N MET A 174 -11.56 -12.96 -7.22
CA MET A 174 -10.64 -11.94 -7.75
C MET A 174 -9.24 -12.08 -7.13
N SER A 175 -9.13 -12.26 -5.81
CA SER A 175 -7.84 -12.49 -5.13
C SER A 175 -7.13 -13.74 -5.66
N ALA A 176 -7.88 -14.83 -5.88
CA ALA A 176 -7.33 -16.05 -6.48
C ALA A 176 -6.82 -15.82 -7.90
N ALA A 177 -7.55 -15.09 -8.73
CA ALA A 177 -7.12 -14.75 -10.09
C ALA A 177 -5.88 -13.84 -10.08
N MET A 178 -5.87 -12.83 -9.20
CA MET A 178 -4.73 -11.92 -9.04
C MET A 178 -3.47 -12.67 -8.62
N ALA A 179 -3.53 -13.46 -7.55
CA ALA A 179 -2.38 -14.17 -7.00
C ALA A 179 -1.95 -15.40 -7.83
N GLY A 180 -2.91 -16.06 -8.49
CA GLY A 180 -2.66 -17.30 -9.22
C GLY A 180 -2.16 -17.09 -10.64
N VAL A 181 -2.60 -16.03 -11.32
CA VAL A 181 -2.35 -15.86 -12.77
C VAL A 181 -1.97 -14.42 -13.12
N ILE A 182 -2.75 -13.42 -12.73
CA ILE A 182 -2.64 -12.07 -13.29
C ILE A 182 -1.31 -11.43 -12.92
N PHE A 183 -1.03 -11.33 -11.63
CA PHE A 183 0.24 -10.82 -11.10
C PHE A 183 1.44 -11.70 -11.47
N PRO A 184 1.38 -13.05 -11.30
CA PRO A 184 2.56 -13.89 -11.51
C PRO A 184 3.10 -13.83 -12.94
N VAL A 185 2.24 -13.79 -13.93
CA VAL A 185 2.66 -13.68 -15.35
C VAL A 185 3.37 -12.36 -15.59
N VAL A 186 2.85 -11.24 -15.08
CA VAL A 186 3.53 -9.94 -15.22
C VAL A 186 4.86 -9.92 -14.45
N ALA A 187 4.91 -10.53 -13.25
CA ALA A 187 6.12 -10.62 -12.46
C ALA A 187 7.24 -11.41 -13.17
N HIS A 188 6.88 -12.44 -13.93
CA HIS A 188 7.82 -13.21 -14.73
C HIS A 188 8.56 -12.33 -15.77
N TRP A 189 7.87 -11.41 -16.41
CA TRP A 189 8.42 -10.63 -17.53
C TRP A 189 9.72 -9.89 -17.18
N PRO A 190 9.78 -9.00 -16.16
CA PRO A 190 11.00 -8.27 -15.82
C PRO A 190 11.88 -8.97 -14.78
N TRP A 191 11.35 -9.92 -13.97
CA TRP A 191 12.04 -10.42 -12.79
C TRP A 191 12.57 -11.86 -12.91
N ALA A 192 11.94 -12.72 -13.73
CA ALA A 192 12.52 -14.04 -14.00
C ALA A 192 13.72 -13.92 -14.95
N THR A 193 14.76 -14.75 -14.74
CA THR A 193 15.98 -14.73 -15.58
C THR A 193 15.68 -15.03 -17.05
N THR A 194 14.61 -15.78 -17.32
CA THR A 194 14.15 -16.10 -18.68
C THR A 194 13.09 -15.12 -19.21
N GLY A 195 12.61 -14.17 -18.39
CA GLY A 195 11.54 -13.24 -18.77
C GLY A 195 11.89 -12.36 -19.99
N TRP A 196 10.92 -12.14 -20.90
CA TRP A 196 11.16 -11.40 -22.17
C TRP A 196 11.56 -9.94 -21.94
N ALA A 197 11.19 -9.36 -20.82
CA ALA A 197 11.50 -7.98 -20.45
C ALA A 197 12.61 -7.86 -19.39
N ASN A 198 13.24 -8.96 -18.96
CA ASN A 198 14.32 -8.91 -17.98
C ASN A 198 15.59 -8.30 -18.61
N PRO A 199 16.18 -7.24 -18.03
CA PRO A 199 17.41 -6.63 -18.56
C PRO A 199 18.60 -7.57 -18.63
N ALA A 200 18.68 -8.56 -17.75
CA ALA A 200 19.73 -9.59 -17.70
C ALA A 200 19.21 -10.95 -18.20
N ARG A 201 18.38 -10.96 -19.22
CA ARG A 201 17.73 -12.19 -19.72
C ARG A 201 18.74 -13.24 -20.13
N GLU A 202 18.54 -14.45 -19.60
CA GLU A 202 19.28 -15.66 -19.99
C GLU A 202 18.62 -16.35 -21.21
N GLY A 203 19.46 -16.90 -22.10
CA GLY A 203 18.98 -17.68 -23.25
C GLY A 203 18.39 -16.87 -24.42
N GLY A 204 18.58 -15.55 -24.47
CA GLY A 204 18.12 -14.68 -25.55
C GLY A 204 18.27 -13.19 -25.25
N SER A 205 17.91 -12.35 -26.22
CA SER A 205 17.91 -10.90 -26.00
C SER A 205 16.68 -10.44 -25.24
N ALA A 206 16.86 -9.48 -24.33
CA ALA A 206 15.77 -8.72 -23.75
C ALA A 206 15.10 -7.82 -24.77
N VAL A 207 13.90 -7.33 -24.50
CA VAL A 207 13.22 -6.38 -25.40
C VAL A 207 14.12 -5.17 -25.68
N PHE A 208 14.34 -4.87 -26.96
CA PHE A 208 15.26 -3.84 -27.47
C PHE A 208 16.70 -3.95 -26.93
N ASP A 209 17.14 -5.14 -26.55
CA ASP A 209 18.46 -5.45 -25.96
C ASP A 209 18.77 -4.74 -24.63
N VAL A 210 17.78 -4.12 -23.99
CA VAL A 210 17.93 -3.39 -22.71
C VAL A 210 16.94 -3.84 -21.63
N GLY A 211 15.82 -4.46 -22.00
CA GLY A 211 14.78 -4.88 -21.04
C GLY A 211 14.01 -3.73 -20.39
N ALA A 212 13.12 -4.08 -19.46
CA ALA A 212 12.32 -3.13 -18.70
C ALA A 212 12.91 -2.86 -17.31
N LEU A 213 13.02 -1.59 -16.95
CA LEU A 213 13.58 -1.12 -15.68
C LEU A 213 12.47 -0.96 -14.63
N ASP A 214 11.95 -2.06 -14.10
CA ASP A 214 10.93 -2.10 -13.04
C ASP A 214 11.49 -2.80 -11.80
N TYR A 215 12.29 -2.05 -11.02
CA TYR A 215 13.11 -2.60 -9.95
C TYR A 215 12.31 -3.30 -8.85
N ALA A 216 11.36 -2.58 -8.23
CA ALA A 216 10.54 -3.10 -7.13
C ALA A 216 9.04 -3.14 -7.47
N GLY A 217 8.65 -3.11 -8.75
CA GLY A 217 7.28 -3.41 -9.15
C GLY A 217 6.32 -2.23 -9.26
N GLY A 218 6.79 -1.06 -9.70
CA GLY A 218 5.90 0.01 -10.12
C GLY A 218 4.86 -0.46 -11.14
N GLY A 219 5.29 -1.30 -12.10
CA GLY A 219 4.42 -2.00 -13.04
C GLY A 219 3.83 -3.28 -12.47
N VAL A 220 4.71 -4.20 -12.06
CA VAL A 220 4.35 -5.57 -11.64
C VAL A 220 3.31 -5.60 -10.52
N VAL A 221 3.44 -4.73 -9.52
CA VAL A 221 2.54 -4.71 -8.37
C VAL A 221 1.48 -3.62 -8.52
N HIS A 222 1.95 -2.38 -8.71
CA HIS A 222 1.07 -1.23 -8.56
C HIS A 222 0.22 -0.95 -9.81
N MET A 223 0.79 -1.00 -11.02
CA MET A 223 -0.06 -0.89 -12.22
C MET A 223 -1.00 -2.08 -12.37
N VAL A 224 -0.54 -3.30 -12.05
CA VAL A 224 -1.39 -4.51 -12.09
C VAL A 224 -2.57 -4.35 -11.14
N GLY A 225 -2.33 -4.05 -9.85
CA GLY A 225 -3.39 -3.82 -8.88
C GLY A 225 -4.28 -2.63 -9.22
N GLY A 226 -3.68 -1.50 -9.65
CA GLY A 226 -4.39 -0.28 -10.02
C GLY A 226 -5.27 -0.41 -11.27
N LEU A 227 -4.85 -1.18 -12.28
CA LEU A 227 -5.68 -1.51 -13.45
C LEU A 227 -6.83 -2.44 -13.08
N ALA A 228 -6.56 -3.44 -12.24
CA ALA A 228 -7.61 -4.33 -11.73
C ALA A 228 -8.64 -3.54 -10.90
N ALA A 229 -8.19 -2.59 -10.09
CA ALA A 229 -9.07 -1.66 -9.37
C ALA A 229 -9.90 -0.81 -10.31
N LEU A 230 -9.30 -0.22 -11.36
CA LEU A 230 -10.01 0.62 -12.34
C LEU A 230 -11.15 -0.14 -13.03
N TRP A 231 -10.87 -1.34 -13.58
CA TRP A 231 -11.90 -2.15 -14.22
C TRP A 231 -12.98 -2.61 -13.25
N SER A 232 -12.59 -2.95 -12.02
CA SER A 232 -13.54 -3.34 -10.96
C SER A 232 -14.45 -2.18 -10.58
N VAL A 233 -13.91 -0.98 -10.36
CA VAL A 233 -14.71 0.24 -10.07
C VAL A 233 -15.65 0.56 -11.22
N TYR A 234 -15.18 0.46 -12.45
CA TYR A 234 -15.98 0.74 -13.65
C TYR A 234 -17.17 -0.21 -13.78
N MET A 235 -16.96 -1.52 -13.65
CA MET A 235 -18.01 -2.52 -13.84
C MET A 235 -18.96 -2.67 -12.65
N VAL A 236 -18.45 -2.55 -11.43
CA VAL A 236 -19.29 -2.62 -10.20
C VAL A 236 -20.16 -1.38 -10.05
N GLY A 237 -19.69 -0.22 -10.51
CA GLY A 237 -20.37 1.07 -10.42
C GLY A 237 -20.21 1.75 -9.05
N PRO A 238 -20.73 2.97 -8.90
CA PRO A 238 -20.61 3.76 -7.67
C PRO A 238 -21.53 3.25 -6.57
N ARG A 239 -21.15 3.52 -5.30
CA ARG A 239 -21.99 3.30 -4.12
C ARG A 239 -23.30 4.10 -4.21
N ILE A 240 -24.36 3.59 -3.60
CA ILE A 240 -25.64 4.27 -3.53
C ILE A 240 -25.46 5.64 -2.88
N GLY A 241 -26.03 6.68 -3.48
CA GLY A 241 -25.93 8.05 -2.98
C GLY A 241 -24.61 8.79 -3.25
N ARG A 242 -23.57 8.13 -3.81
CA ARG A 242 -22.26 8.75 -4.02
C ARG A 242 -22.28 9.95 -4.96
N PHE A 243 -23.07 9.89 -6.02
CA PHE A 243 -23.17 10.92 -7.06
C PHE A 243 -24.62 11.40 -7.31
N GLU A 244 -25.48 11.33 -6.30
CA GLU A 244 -26.89 11.79 -6.42
C GLU A 244 -27.00 13.30 -6.53
N HIS A 245 -28.12 13.75 -7.12
CA HIS A 245 -28.32 15.12 -7.55
C HIS A 245 -28.23 16.16 -6.42
N GLY A 246 -27.51 17.24 -6.65
CA GLY A 246 -27.40 18.41 -5.77
C GLY A 246 -26.11 18.52 -4.97
N ARG A 247 -25.26 17.51 -4.97
CA ARG A 247 -23.95 17.56 -4.32
C ARG A 247 -22.82 17.69 -5.35
N ASN A 248 -22.66 18.90 -5.88
CA ASN A 248 -21.60 19.25 -6.85
C ASN A 248 -20.20 19.31 -6.21
N ASN A 249 -19.90 18.57 -5.15
CA ASN A 249 -18.61 18.66 -4.51
C ASN A 249 -17.71 17.48 -4.87
N SER A 250 -16.52 17.83 -5.33
CA SER A 250 -15.35 16.99 -5.54
C SER A 250 -14.90 16.21 -4.27
N GLN A 251 -15.59 16.36 -3.16
CA GLN A 251 -15.35 15.67 -1.90
C GLN A 251 -16.36 14.54 -1.72
N SER A 252 -15.88 13.42 -1.24
CA SER A 252 -16.72 12.33 -0.79
C SER A 252 -17.72 12.86 0.24
N SER A 253 -18.99 12.87 -0.11
CA SER A 253 -20.07 13.09 0.85
C SER A 253 -20.40 11.80 1.61
N MET A 254 -19.73 10.69 1.26
CA MET A 254 -19.89 9.41 1.96
C MET A 254 -19.18 9.44 3.31
N PRO A 255 -19.85 8.99 4.39
CA PRO A 255 -19.23 8.96 5.70
C PRO A 255 -18.05 8.00 5.71
N GLN A 256 -16.88 8.50 6.10
CA GLN A 256 -15.68 7.72 6.36
C GLN A 256 -15.58 7.46 7.86
N GLN A 257 -15.10 6.29 8.26
CA GLN A 257 -15.05 5.91 9.66
C GLN A 257 -14.04 6.75 10.46
N SER A 258 -12.79 6.84 9.98
CA SER A 258 -11.72 7.44 10.77
C SER A 258 -10.51 7.88 9.95
N PRO A 259 -10.25 9.18 9.82
CA PRO A 259 -9.00 9.68 9.27
C PRO A 259 -7.76 9.21 10.07
N VAL A 260 -7.91 8.92 11.36
CA VAL A 260 -6.81 8.42 12.20
C VAL A 260 -6.37 7.04 11.72
N PHE A 261 -7.30 6.12 11.44
CA PHE A 261 -6.98 4.81 10.88
C PHE A 261 -6.38 4.91 9.49
N GLN A 262 -6.88 5.82 8.65
CA GLN A 262 -6.33 6.03 7.30
C GLN A 262 -4.86 6.49 7.36
N ILE A 263 -4.54 7.47 8.22
CA ILE A 263 -3.18 7.97 8.37
C ILE A 263 -2.27 6.90 8.99
N ALA A 264 -2.72 6.24 10.06
CA ALA A 264 -1.97 5.17 10.69
C ALA A 264 -1.66 4.05 9.70
N GLY A 265 -2.64 3.64 8.89
CA GLY A 265 -2.47 2.67 7.81
C GLY A 265 -1.42 3.10 6.79
N GLY A 266 -1.50 4.35 6.32
CA GLY A 266 -0.52 4.91 5.39
C GLY A 266 0.90 4.97 5.96
N LEU A 267 1.06 5.30 7.24
CA LEU A 267 2.38 5.29 7.92
C LEU A 267 2.92 3.86 8.09
N PHE A 268 2.06 2.88 8.38
CA PHE A 268 2.44 1.47 8.40
C PHE A 268 2.91 0.97 7.03
N MET A 269 2.22 1.37 5.97
CA MET A 269 2.65 1.08 4.60
C MET A 269 3.98 1.75 4.28
N TRP A 270 4.20 3.02 4.68
CA TRP A 270 5.49 3.69 4.49
C TRP A 270 6.63 2.92 5.17
N TYR A 271 6.43 2.48 6.41
CA TYR A 271 7.40 1.66 7.13
C TYR A 271 7.70 0.35 6.37
N GLY A 272 6.69 -0.38 5.93
CA GLY A 272 6.85 -1.60 5.15
C GLY A 272 7.51 -1.39 3.79
N TRP A 273 7.39 -0.17 3.23
CA TRP A 273 7.99 0.18 1.94
C TRP A 273 9.52 0.16 1.92
N TYR A 274 10.16 0.31 3.07
CA TYR A 274 11.61 0.08 3.16
C TYR A 274 11.96 -1.39 2.91
N GLY A 275 11.15 -2.33 3.40
CA GLY A 275 11.27 -3.74 3.02
C GLY A 275 10.98 -3.98 1.54
N PHE A 276 9.96 -3.30 1.02
CA PHE A 276 9.53 -3.43 -0.37
C PHE A 276 10.62 -2.97 -1.35
N ASN A 277 11.11 -1.75 -1.22
CA ASN A 277 12.12 -1.19 -2.12
C ASN A 277 13.54 -1.69 -1.81
N CYS A 278 13.99 -1.62 -0.56
CA CYS A 278 15.35 -2.06 -0.21
C CYS A 278 15.54 -3.58 -0.37
N GLY A 279 14.50 -4.38 0.00
CA GLY A 279 14.54 -5.84 -0.10
C GLY A 279 14.59 -6.37 -1.53
N SER A 280 14.15 -5.59 -2.52
CA SER A 280 14.16 -6.00 -3.93
C SER A 280 15.57 -6.21 -4.51
N VAL A 281 16.62 -5.77 -3.83
CA VAL A 281 18.01 -6.10 -4.22
C VAL A 281 18.36 -7.57 -4.00
N ARG A 282 17.75 -8.22 -3.02
CA ARG A 282 17.89 -9.65 -2.64
C ARG A 282 19.28 -10.12 -2.22
N THR A 283 20.31 -9.29 -2.35
CA THR A 283 21.70 -9.55 -1.92
C THR A 283 22.34 -8.26 -1.45
N LEU A 284 23.23 -8.35 -0.48
CA LEU A 284 24.02 -7.22 0.02
C LEU A 284 25.49 -7.29 -0.42
N ALA A 285 25.87 -8.38 -1.12
CA ALA A 285 27.21 -8.55 -1.67
C ALA A 285 27.50 -7.52 -2.79
N ASN A 286 28.78 -7.37 -3.17
CA ASN A 286 29.25 -6.63 -4.35
C ASN A 286 28.71 -5.18 -4.44
N ASP A 287 28.96 -4.36 -3.41
CA ASP A 287 28.54 -2.95 -3.36
C ASP A 287 27.01 -2.70 -3.32
N HIS A 288 26.19 -3.73 -3.29
CA HIS A 288 24.73 -3.59 -3.18
C HIS A 288 24.30 -2.87 -1.90
N LEU A 289 25.12 -2.90 -0.85
CA LEU A 289 24.87 -2.14 0.37
C LEU A 289 24.73 -0.62 0.11
N ILE A 290 25.52 -0.07 -0.83
CA ILE A 290 25.43 1.34 -1.22
C ILE A 290 24.14 1.61 -2.01
N ILE A 291 23.71 0.65 -2.85
CA ILE A 291 22.46 0.72 -3.59
C ILE A 291 21.27 0.74 -2.64
N VAL A 292 21.22 -0.18 -1.68
CA VAL A 292 20.16 -0.26 -0.64
C VAL A 292 20.07 1.04 0.16
N SER A 293 21.21 1.59 0.59
CA SER A 293 21.26 2.85 1.33
C SER A 293 20.71 4.03 0.52
N ARG A 294 21.03 4.09 -0.78
CA ARG A 294 20.49 5.08 -1.71
C ARG A 294 18.99 4.92 -1.94
N ILE A 295 18.51 3.69 -2.10
CA ILE A 295 17.09 3.36 -2.25
C ILE A 295 16.27 3.88 -1.08
N ALA A 296 16.75 3.70 0.16
CA ALA A 296 16.05 4.19 1.35
C ALA A 296 15.86 5.72 1.31
N ILE A 297 16.89 6.48 0.91
CA ILE A 297 16.82 7.94 0.76
C ILE A 297 15.83 8.32 -0.35
N ILE A 298 15.93 7.71 -1.53
CA ILE A 298 15.05 8.01 -2.68
C ILE A 298 13.59 7.72 -2.33
N THR A 299 13.31 6.58 -1.71
CA THR A 299 11.96 6.20 -1.25
C THR A 299 11.39 7.25 -0.30
N THR A 300 12.19 7.68 0.69
CA THR A 300 11.79 8.71 1.66
C THR A 300 11.48 10.05 1.01
N LEU A 301 12.37 10.51 0.10
CA LEU A 301 12.20 11.81 -0.57
C LEU A 301 11.01 11.82 -1.52
N CYS A 302 10.78 10.75 -2.28
CA CYS A 302 9.59 10.64 -3.15
C CYS A 302 8.29 10.69 -2.33
N ALA A 303 8.22 9.96 -1.23
CA ALA A 303 7.08 9.95 -0.33
C ALA A 303 6.80 11.33 0.28
N ALA A 304 7.83 11.96 0.85
CA ALA A 304 7.72 13.26 1.49
C ALA A 304 7.27 14.35 0.50
N MET A 305 7.86 14.37 -0.69
CA MET A 305 7.51 15.36 -1.72
C MET A 305 6.12 15.11 -2.32
N GLY A 306 5.70 13.85 -2.47
CA GLY A 306 4.34 13.51 -2.90
C GLY A 306 3.28 14.06 -1.95
N GLY A 307 3.45 13.82 -0.65
CA GLY A 307 2.57 14.37 0.39
C GLY A 307 2.61 15.90 0.46
N ALA A 308 3.80 16.51 0.47
CA ALA A 308 3.97 17.95 0.52
C ALA A 308 3.32 18.65 -0.68
N THR A 309 3.53 18.12 -1.90
CA THR A 309 2.93 18.67 -3.13
C THR A 309 1.41 18.61 -3.09
N THR A 310 0.85 17.49 -2.61
CA THR A 310 -0.61 17.35 -2.47
C THR A 310 -1.19 18.40 -1.51
N VAL A 311 -0.53 18.63 -0.37
CA VAL A 311 -0.93 19.68 0.58
C VAL A 311 -0.89 21.07 -0.06
N VAL A 312 0.19 21.39 -0.79
CA VAL A 312 0.33 22.69 -1.46
C VAL A 312 -0.78 22.90 -2.50
N VAL A 313 -1.08 21.86 -3.31
CA VAL A 313 -2.15 21.94 -4.31
C VAL A 313 -3.53 22.10 -3.65
N ASP A 314 -3.82 21.33 -2.61
CA ASP A 314 -5.09 21.44 -1.88
C ASP A 314 -5.23 22.80 -1.20
N TRP A 315 -4.18 23.32 -0.56
CA TRP A 315 -4.18 24.65 0.05
C TRP A 315 -4.36 25.78 -0.97
N TYR A 316 -3.77 25.63 -2.18
CA TYR A 316 -3.96 26.61 -3.24
C TYR A 316 -5.41 26.64 -3.74
N ARG A 317 -6.07 25.48 -3.80
CA ARG A 317 -7.47 25.34 -4.25
C ARG A 317 -8.49 25.75 -3.20
N ASP A 318 -8.21 25.42 -1.95
CA ASP A 318 -9.10 25.67 -0.81
C ASP A 318 -8.27 26.08 0.41
N LYS A 319 -8.20 27.39 0.66
CA LYS A 319 -7.39 27.96 1.75
C LYS A 319 -7.96 27.71 3.15
N THR A 320 -9.13 27.08 3.26
CA THR A 320 -9.82 26.88 4.54
C THR A 320 -9.52 25.58 5.22
N ALA A 321 -9.07 24.53 4.48
CA ALA A 321 -8.86 23.21 5.06
C ALA A 321 -7.72 22.43 4.39
N ILE A 322 -6.79 21.94 5.20
CA ILE A 322 -5.83 20.89 4.81
C ILE A 322 -6.51 19.53 5.08
N ARG A 323 -6.51 18.66 4.07
CA ARG A 323 -7.15 17.34 4.14
C ARG A 323 -6.12 16.26 4.42
N PRO A 324 -6.05 15.72 5.66
CA PRO A 324 -5.00 14.77 6.04
C PRO A 324 -5.00 13.50 5.19
N VAL A 325 -6.19 13.02 4.79
CA VAL A 325 -6.34 11.81 3.96
C VAL A 325 -5.74 12.00 2.57
N ARG A 326 -5.93 13.17 1.96
CA ARG A 326 -5.31 13.45 0.66
C ARG A 326 -3.79 13.58 0.77
N MET A 327 -3.29 14.14 1.88
CA MET A 327 -1.84 14.18 2.15
C MET A 327 -1.24 12.79 2.22
N ILE A 328 -1.85 11.86 2.99
CA ILE A 328 -1.33 10.50 3.09
C ILE A 328 -1.42 9.74 1.76
N ASN A 329 -2.47 9.97 0.96
CA ASN A 329 -2.57 9.40 -0.38
C ASN A 329 -1.48 9.94 -1.32
N GLY A 330 -1.12 11.22 -1.20
CA GLY A 330 0.03 11.80 -1.90
C GLY A 330 1.36 11.18 -1.49
N VAL A 331 1.55 10.91 -0.20
CA VAL A 331 2.71 10.15 0.33
C VAL A 331 2.74 8.75 -0.30
N LEU A 332 1.63 8.03 -0.28
CA LEU A 332 1.53 6.67 -0.87
C LEU A 332 1.83 6.70 -2.38
N THR A 333 1.34 7.71 -3.11
CA THR A 333 1.63 7.84 -4.53
C THR A 333 3.12 8.09 -4.78
N GLY A 334 3.80 8.85 -3.91
CA GLY A 334 5.25 9.04 -3.94
C GLY A 334 6.02 7.75 -3.69
N LEU A 335 5.56 6.93 -2.74
CA LEU A 335 6.11 5.59 -2.46
C LEU A 335 5.97 4.68 -3.67
N VAL A 336 4.77 4.60 -4.26
CA VAL A 336 4.50 3.84 -5.48
C VAL A 336 5.39 4.29 -6.64
N ALA A 337 5.46 5.60 -6.89
CA ALA A 337 6.27 6.15 -7.97
C ALA A 337 7.77 5.92 -7.79
N SER A 338 8.24 5.71 -6.56
CA SER A 338 9.63 5.36 -6.27
C SER A 338 9.97 3.92 -6.61
N SER A 339 8.99 3.00 -6.61
CA SER A 339 9.25 1.55 -6.65
C SER A 339 9.96 1.08 -7.92
N ALA A 340 9.60 1.60 -9.08
CA ALA A 340 10.30 1.23 -10.32
C ALA A 340 11.72 1.82 -10.42
N PRO A 341 11.93 3.14 -10.15
CA PRO A 341 13.20 3.80 -10.46
C PRO A 341 14.22 3.83 -9.30
N CYS A 342 13.87 3.47 -8.06
CA CYS A 342 14.67 3.80 -6.88
C CYS A 342 16.10 3.27 -6.87
N ALA A 343 16.38 2.15 -7.57
CA ALA A 343 17.75 1.65 -7.71
C ALA A 343 18.55 2.38 -8.80
N TYR A 344 17.88 2.99 -9.76
CA TYR A 344 18.48 3.43 -11.02
C TYR A 344 18.66 4.95 -11.14
N VAL A 345 17.85 5.74 -10.43
CA VAL A 345 17.90 7.21 -10.51
C VAL A 345 18.89 7.82 -9.51
N ALA A 346 19.35 9.03 -9.79
CA ALA A 346 20.13 9.81 -8.83
C ALA A 346 19.21 10.40 -7.74
N ILE A 347 19.75 10.62 -6.52
CA ILE A 347 18.99 11.14 -5.37
C ILE A 347 18.22 12.44 -5.70
N PRO A 348 18.77 13.45 -6.40
CA PRO A 348 18.01 14.66 -6.73
C PRO A 348 16.76 14.40 -7.57
N ASN A 349 16.75 13.37 -8.41
CA ASN A 349 15.59 13.00 -9.22
C ASN A 349 14.40 12.51 -8.37
N ALA A 350 14.65 12.04 -7.15
CA ALA A 350 13.60 11.66 -6.22
C ALA A 350 12.66 12.84 -5.86
N LEU A 351 13.22 14.06 -5.76
CA LEU A 351 12.40 15.26 -5.51
C LEU A 351 11.46 15.53 -6.70
N THR A 352 11.96 15.41 -7.93
CA THR A 352 11.15 15.59 -9.15
C THR A 352 10.05 14.54 -9.23
N ILE A 353 10.39 13.26 -9.05
CA ILE A 353 9.42 12.15 -9.05
C ILE A 353 8.35 12.36 -7.95
N GLY A 354 8.78 12.76 -6.75
CA GLY A 354 7.87 13.03 -5.64
C GLY A 354 6.92 14.20 -5.91
N VAL A 355 7.40 15.32 -6.46
CA VAL A 355 6.54 16.45 -6.87
C VAL A 355 5.52 16.00 -7.91
N LEU A 356 5.99 15.31 -8.96
CA LEU A 356 5.10 14.81 -10.01
C LEU A 356 4.08 13.80 -9.48
N SER A 357 4.44 12.97 -8.50
CA SER A 357 3.52 11.99 -7.90
C SER A 357 2.34 12.68 -7.19
N GLY A 358 2.59 13.75 -6.44
CA GLY A 358 1.53 14.53 -5.80
C GLY A 358 0.58 15.18 -6.83
N LEU A 359 1.12 15.71 -7.93
CA LEU A 359 0.33 16.27 -9.03
C LEU A 359 -0.50 15.20 -9.75
N VAL A 360 0.10 14.06 -10.08
CA VAL A 360 -0.57 12.93 -10.74
C VAL A 360 -1.69 12.37 -9.86
N TYR A 361 -1.44 12.21 -8.56
CA TYR A 361 -2.47 11.79 -7.61
C TYR A 361 -3.69 12.70 -7.65
N VAL A 362 -3.47 14.02 -7.47
CA VAL A 362 -4.57 14.98 -7.46
C VAL A 362 -5.31 14.98 -8.77
N TRP A 363 -4.59 14.96 -9.90
CA TRP A 363 -5.19 14.97 -11.23
C TRP A 363 -6.06 13.74 -11.51
N ILE A 364 -5.55 12.52 -11.21
CA ILE A 364 -6.29 11.27 -11.47
C ILE A 364 -7.45 11.12 -10.49
N SER A 365 -7.27 11.45 -9.20
CA SER A 365 -8.37 11.42 -8.22
C SER A 365 -9.53 12.32 -8.65
N ASP A 366 -9.24 13.56 -9.11
CA ASP A 366 -10.25 14.46 -9.65
C ASP A 366 -10.90 13.92 -10.96
N LEU A 367 -10.10 13.26 -11.82
CA LEU A 367 -10.59 12.65 -13.05
C LEU A 367 -11.57 11.51 -12.76
N MET A 368 -11.26 10.65 -11.76
CA MET A 368 -12.15 9.58 -11.30
C MET A 368 -13.51 10.14 -10.86
N VAL A 369 -13.49 11.16 -10.01
CA VAL A 369 -14.72 11.84 -9.55
C VAL A 369 -15.49 12.47 -10.73
N LYS A 370 -14.79 13.15 -11.64
CA LYS A 370 -15.40 13.76 -12.84
C LYS A 370 -16.12 12.73 -13.71
N HIS A 371 -15.58 11.53 -13.84
CA HIS A 371 -16.18 10.45 -14.61
C HIS A 371 -17.14 9.57 -13.79
N ARG A 372 -17.49 9.98 -12.56
CA ARG A 372 -18.37 9.26 -11.64
C ARG A 372 -17.89 7.82 -11.34
N LEU A 373 -16.58 7.63 -11.28
CA LEU A 373 -15.95 6.39 -10.86
C LEU A 373 -15.69 6.48 -9.35
N ASP A 374 -16.35 5.63 -8.57
CA ASP A 374 -16.29 5.64 -7.10
C ASP A 374 -15.21 4.70 -6.59
N ASP A 375 -14.01 5.20 -6.46
CA ASP A 375 -12.87 4.53 -5.82
C ASP A 375 -12.77 4.97 -4.36
N VAL A 376 -13.03 4.05 -3.42
CA VAL A 376 -13.20 4.39 -2.00
C VAL A 376 -11.92 4.90 -1.35
N VAL A 377 -10.77 4.39 -1.79
CA VAL A 377 -9.46 4.68 -1.21
C VAL A 377 -8.50 5.40 -2.18
N ASP A 378 -8.99 5.84 -3.33
CA ASP A 378 -8.17 6.41 -4.41
C ASP A 378 -7.10 5.44 -4.96
N ALA A 379 -7.34 4.11 -4.91
CA ALA A 379 -6.37 3.09 -5.33
C ALA A 379 -5.90 3.26 -6.78
N VAL A 380 -6.80 3.69 -7.69
CA VAL A 380 -6.46 3.95 -9.09
C VAL A 380 -5.48 5.11 -9.21
N ALA A 381 -5.73 6.21 -8.51
CA ALA A 381 -4.83 7.37 -8.55
C ALA A 381 -3.47 7.06 -7.95
N ILE A 382 -3.45 6.35 -6.82
CA ILE A 382 -2.22 5.97 -6.10
C ILE A 382 -1.43 4.94 -6.90
N HIS A 383 -2.04 3.81 -7.28
CA HIS A 383 -1.31 2.66 -7.78
C HIS A 383 -1.18 2.64 -9.30
N LEU A 384 -2.23 2.90 -10.07
CA LEU A 384 -2.12 3.00 -11.53
C LEU A 384 -1.35 4.26 -11.93
N GLY A 385 -1.75 5.41 -11.37
CA GLY A 385 -1.10 6.69 -11.66
C GLY A 385 0.34 6.75 -11.19
N GLY A 386 0.57 6.41 -9.91
CA GLY A 386 1.92 6.38 -9.32
C GLY A 386 2.81 5.33 -9.98
N GLY A 387 2.29 4.13 -10.27
CA GLY A 387 3.04 3.06 -10.93
C GLY A 387 3.50 3.43 -12.34
N ALA A 388 2.60 3.97 -13.16
CA ALA A 388 2.93 4.47 -14.48
C ALA A 388 3.97 5.59 -14.42
N LEU A 389 3.80 6.56 -13.49
CA LEU A 389 4.79 7.63 -13.28
C LEU A 389 6.17 7.06 -12.91
N GLY A 390 6.22 6.03 -12.03
CA GLY A 390 7.47 5.36 -11.65
C GLY A 390 8.17 4.72 -12.85
N LEU A 391 7.43 4.02 -13.71
CA LEU A 391 7.96 3.43 -14.93
C LEU A 391 8.50 4.50 -15.90
N PHE A 392 7.79 5.62 -16.07
CA PHE A 392 8.32 6.76 -16.82
C PHE A 392 9.54 7.38 -16.14
N GLY A 393 9.57 7.42 -14.79
CA GLY A 393 10.75 7.83 -14.03
C GLY A 393 11.98 6.98 -14.34
N SER A 394 11.82 5.65 -14.41
CA SER A 394 12.88 4.74 -14.88
C SER A 394 13.29 5.03 -16.32
N ALA A 395 12.32 5.16 -17.23
CA ALA A 395 12.57 5.39 -18.66
C ALA A 395 13.32 6.68 -18.95
N LEU A 396 13.09 7.73 -18.18
CA LEU A 396 13.59 9.07 -18.45
C LEU A 396 14.83 9.43 -17.61
N LEU A 397 14.88 8.98 -16.34
CA LEU A 397 15.78 9.51 -15.31
C LEU A 397 16.80 8.50 -14.76
N SER A 398 16.88 7.27 -15.29
CA SER A 398 17.91 6.30 -14.90
C SER A 398 19.30 6.76 -15.33
N THR A 399 20.27 6.74 -14.41
CA THR A 399 21.64 7.11 -14.72
C THR A 399 22.46 5.90 -15.13
N GLN A 400 23.36 6.06 -16.10
CA GLN A 400 24.26 4.98 -16.52
C GLN A 400 25.08 4.44 -15.35
N THR A 401 25.61 5.33 -14.49
CA THR A 401 26.39 4.93 -13.30
C THR A 401 25.62 4.00 -12.37
N ASN A 402 24.35 4.30 -12.09
CA ASN A 402 23.55 3.46 -11.21
C ASN A 402 23.14 2.13 -11.86
N LEU A 403 22.89 2.14 -13.18
CA LEU A 403 22.63 0.94 -13.94
C LEU A 403 23.86 0.03 -14.01
N HIS A 404 25.08 0.59 -14.21
CA HIS A 404 26.33 -0.16 -14.12
C HIS A 404 26.54 -0.77 -12.72
N GLN A 405 26.26 -0.02 -11.65
CA GLN A 405 26.34 -0.57 -10.29
C GLN A 405 25.41 -1.75 -10.07
N PHE A 406 24.25 -1.78 -10.74
CA PHE A 406 23.24 -2.81 -10.53
C PHE A 406 23.40 -4.00 -11.49
N PHE A 407 23.62 -3.75 -12.79
CA PHE A 407 23.68 -4.77 -13.84
C PHE A 407 25.11 -5.12 -14.28
N GLY A 408 26.12 -4.35 -13.84
CA GLY A 408 27.50 -4.46 -14.30
C GLY A 408 27.83 -3.48 -15.44
N ASP A 409 29.15 -3.31 -15.69
CA ASP A 409 29.70 -2.32 -16.64
C ASP A 409 29.31 -2.59 -18.11
N ASP A 410 28.93 -3.81 -18.43
CA ASP A 410 28.51 -4.22 -19.78
C ASP A 410 27.09 -3.71 -20.14
N TYR A 411 26.29 -3.28 -19.15
CA TYR A 411 24.94 -2.78 -19.37
C TYR A 411 24.95 -1.31 -19.83
N ASN A 412 25.17 -1.08 -21.12
CA ASN A 412 25.34 0.24 -21.73
C ASN A 412 24.01 0.95 -22.05
N ALA A 413 23.25 1.34 -21.02
CA ALA A 413 21.98 2.05 -21.15
C ALA A 413 21.83 3.15 -20.10
N CYS A 414 20.90 4.08 -20.34
CA CYS A 414 20.47 5.10 -19.39
C CYS A 414 19.05 5.58 -19.74
N GLY A 415 18.44 6.38 -18.86
CA GLY A 415 17.20 7.07 -19.18
C GLY A 415 17.38 8.09 -20.31
N LEU A 416 16.30 8.33 -21.03
CA LEU A 416 16.27 9.14 -22.25
C LEU A 416 16.92 10.52 -22.06
N PHE A 417 16.74 11.16 -20.88
CA PHE A 417 17.24 12.52 -20.61
C PHE A 417 18.76 12.58 -20.37
N TYR A 418 19.43 11.45 -20.20
CA TYR A 418 20.88 11.41 -20.02
C TYR A 418 21.66 11.21 -21.34
N GLY A 419 20.96 10.95 -22.46
CA GLY A 419 21.50 11.02 -23.81
C GLY A 419 22.56 9.96 -24.15
N CYS A 420 22.62 8.81 -23.46
CA CYS A 420 23.51 7.71 -23.84
C CYS A 420 22.95 6.96 -25.07
N LYS A 421 23.82 6.13 -25.69
CA LYS A 421 23.52 5.43 -26.94
C LYS A 421 22.19 4.67 -26.96
N ASN A 422 21.84 3.99 -25.85
CA ASN A 422 20.63 3.15 -25.76
C ASN A 422 19.49 3.79 -24.95
N GLY A 423 19.53 5.09 -24.67
CA GLY A 423 18.45 5.77 -23.92
C GLY A 423 17.08 5.70 -24.62
N GLY A 424 17.07 5.78 -25.95
CA GLY A 424 15.86 5.56 -26.75
C GLY A 424 15.31 4.14 -26.65
N ASN A 425 16.19 3.14 -26.61
CA ASN A 425 15.79 1.73 -26.45
C ASN A 425 15.17 1.47 -25.09
N VAL A 426 15.72 2.05 -24.00
CA VAL A 426 15.11 1.98 -22.66
C VAL A 426 13.72 2.58 -22.66
N PHE A 427 13.56 3.77 -23.24
CA PHE A 427 12.24 4.40 -23.32
C PHE A 427 11.25 3.54 -24.11
N ALA A 428 11.65 3.00 -25.27
CA ALA A 428 10.81 2.13 -26.10
C ALA A 428 10.45 0.82 -25.37
N ALA A 429 11.41 0.19 -24.69
CA ALA A 429 11.18 -1.02 -23.90
C ALA A 429 10.15 -0.77 -22.79
N MET A 430 10.24 0.35 -22.09
CA MET A 430 9.29 0.71 -21.04
C MET A 430 7.87 0.97 -21.59
N ILE A 431 7.75 1.60 -22.77
CA ILE A 431 6.43 1.79 -23.42
C ILE A 431 5.81 0.43 -23.78
N VAL A 432 6.58 -0.46 -24.42
CA VAL A 432 6.08 -1.81 -24.75
C VAL A 432 5.68 -2.59 -23.50
N TYR A 433 6.47 -2.50 -22.44
CA TYR A 433 6.19 -3.14 -21.16
C TYR A 433 4.89 -2.60 -20.53
N ILE A 434 4.70 -1.28 -20.48
CA ILE A 434 3.47 -0.63 -20.00
C ILE A 434 2.25 -1.11 -20.81
N LEU A 435 2.33 -1.12 -22.14
CA LEU A 435 1.24 -1.58 -23.00
C LEU A 435 0.93 -3.07 -22.81
N ALA A 436 1.96 -3.89 -22.61
CA ALA A 436 1.79 -5.32 -22.32
C ALA A 436 1.04 -5.53 -20.98
N ILE A 437 1.40 -4.78 -19.92
CA ILE A 437 0.68 -4.81 -18.64
C ILE A 437 -0.79 -4.41 -18.85
N ILE A 438 -1.03 -3.29 -19.53
CA ILE A 438 -2.40 -2.82 -19.81
C ILE A 438 -3.20 -3.89 -20.54
N GLY A 439 -2.65 -4.48 -21.59
CA GLY A 439 -3.32 -5.51 -22.38
C GLY A 439 -3.64 -6.77 -21.57
N TRP A 440 -2.62 -7.31 -20.89
CA TRP A 440 -2.76 -8.55 -20.11
C TRP A 440 -3.73 -8.41 -18.95
N VAL A 441 -3.53 -7.40 -18.10
CA VAL A 441 -4.35 -7.18 -16.90
C VAL A 441 -5.78 -6.88 -17.29
N SER A 442 -6.00 -6.01 -18.29
CA SER A 442 -7.35 -5.70 -18.75
C SER A 442 -8.08 -6.95 -19.27
N ALA A 443 -7.42 -7.76 -20.11
CA ALA A 443 -8.03 -8.97 -20.64
C ALA A 443 -8.42 -9.95 -19.51
N CYS A 444 -7.50 -10.24 -18.60
CA CYS A 444 -7.74 -11.20 -17.52
C CYS A 444 -8.79 -10.71 -16.52
N VAL A 445 -8.69 -9.45 -16.08
CA VAL A 445 -9.63 -8.87 -15.09
C VAL A 445 -11.03 -8.78 -15.68
N LEU A 446 -11.18 -8.35 -16.93
CA LEU A 446 -12.48 -8.29 -17.59
C LEU A 446 -13.12 -9.68 -17.74
N ILE A 447 -12.34 -10.72 -18.04
CA ILE A 447 -12.85 -12.11 -18.06
C ILE A 447 -13.43 -12.48 -16.70
N VAL A 448 -12.71 -12.20 -15.60
CA VAL A 448 -13.19 -12.46 -14.23
C VAL A 448 -14.46 -11.67 -13.94
N LEU A 449 -14.47 -10.36 -14.20
CA LEU A 449 -15.60 -9.49 -13.89
C LEU A 449 -16.84 -9.83 -14.75
N PHE A 450 -16.70 -10.12 -16.04
CA PHE A 450 -17.81 -10.57 -16.87
C PHE A 450 -18.36 -11.94 -16.43
N THR A 451 -17.47 -12.84 -15.98
CA THR A 451 -17.89 -14.11 -15.39
C THR A 451 -18.72 -13.89 -14.13
N LEU A 452 -18.24 -13.05 -13.21
CA LEU A 452 -19.00 -12.69 -12.00
C LEU A 452 -20.34 -12.03 -12.34
N GLN A 453 -20.37 -11.14 -13.32
CA GLN A 453 -21.59 -10.50 -13.79
C GLN A 453 -22.59 -11.51 -14.37
N ARG A 454 -22.12 -12.50 -15.14
CA ARG A 454 -22.96 -13.54 -15.75
C ARG A 454 -23.66 -14.42 -14.70
N PHE A 455 -23.06 -14.55 -13.54
CA PHE A 455 -23.60 -15.34 -12.41
C PHE A 455 -24.26 -14.47 -11.32
N ASP A 456 -24.57 -13.20 -11.61
CA ASP A 456 -25.17 -12.24 -10.66
C ASP A 456 -24.36 -12.07 -9.36
N MET A 457 -23.03 -12.23 -9.47
CA MET A 457 -22.09 -12.14 -8.35
C MET A 457 -21.26 -10.85 -8.36
N LEU A 458 -21.52 -9.89 -9.26
CA LEU A 458 -20.65 -8.72 -9.42
C LEU A 458 -20.88 -7.65 -8.34
N ARG A 459 -22.12 -7.50 -7.86
CA ARG A 459 -22.49 -6.47 -6.87
C ARG A 459 -23.52 -7.02 -5.88
N VAL A 460 -23.43 -6.57 -4.64
CA VAL A 460 -24.44 -6.86 -3.62
C VAL A 460 -25.78 -6.18 -3.96
N SER A 461 -26.90 -6.68 -3.45
CA SER A 461 -28.21 -6.05 -3.66
C SER A 461 -28.25 -4.66 -3.02
N GLN A 462 -29.12 -3.78 -3.54
CA GLN A 462 -29.30 -2.42 -3.00
C GLN A 462 -29.72 -2.45 -1.52
N GLU A 463 -30.52 -3.43 -1.14
CA GLU A 463 -30.96 -3.61 0.24
C GLU A 463 -29.77 -3.90 1.18
N LEU A 464 -28.90 -4.86 0.82
CA LEU A 464 -27.71 -5.20 1.59
C LEU A 464 -26.76 -4.03 1.70
N GLU A 465 -26.53 -3.30 0.59
CA GLU A 465 -25.65 -2.13 0.55
C GLU A 465 -26.17 -1.00 1.46
N SER A 466 -27.48 -0.72 1.44
CA SER A 466 -28.08 0.35 2.23
C SER A 466 -28.08 0.07 3.74
N HIS A 467 -28.28 -1.20 4.15
CA HIS A 467 -28.24 -1.61 5.56
C HIS A 467 -26.81 -1.77 6.11
N GLY A 468 -25.81 -1.92 5.23
CA GLY A 468 -24.44 -2.22 5.59
C GLY A 468 -24.18 -3.72 5.72
N LEU A 469 -22.99 -4.14 5.27
CA LEU A 469 -22.63 -5.55 5.12
C LEU A 469 -22.29 -6.25 6.46
N ASP A 470 -21.91 -5.50 7.49
CA ASP A 470 -21.62 -6.07 8.82
C ASP A 470 -22.84 -6.77 9.41
N LYS A 471 -24.00 -6.11 9.33
CA LYS A 471 -25.27 -6.66 9.84
C LYS A 471 -25.84 -7.71 8.89
N SER A 472 -25.83 -7.42 7.60
CA SER A 472 -26.52 -8.23 6.59
C SER A 472 -25.81 -9.54 6.25
N VAL A 473 -24.47 -9.56 6.32
CA VAL A 473 -23.64 -10.71 5.89
C VAL A 473 -22.89 -11.36 7.06
N HIS A 474 -22.48 -10.58 8.07
CA HIS A 474 -21.56 -11.03 9.13
C HIS A 474 -22.18 -11.05 10.55
N GLY A 475 -23.50 -11.06 10.65
CA GLY A 475 -24.23 -11.36 11.89
C GLY A 475 -24.16 -10.28 12.98
N GLY A 476 -24.05 -9.01 12.61
CA GLY A 476 -24.13 -7.86 13.52
C GLY A 476 -23.07 -6.81 13.32
N GLN A 477 -23.29 -5.63 13.87
CA GLN A 477 -22.43 -4.47 13.73
C GLN A 477 -21.11 -4.63 14.50
N SER A 478 -20.03 -3.98 14.01
CA SER A 478 -18.71 -3.92 14.68
C SER A 478 -18.70 -2.97 15.87
N TYR A 479 -19.49 -1.91 15.78
CA TYR A 479 -19.60 -0.86 16.80
C TYR A 479 -21.07 -0.65 17.17
N THR A 480 -21.30 -0.20 18.41
CA THR A 480 -22.62 0.22 18.84
C THR A 480 -22.98 1.55 18.18
N GLU A 481 -23.97 1.57 17.32
CA GLU A 481 -24.52 2.83 16.79
C GLU A 481 -25.33 3.52 17.90
N PHE A 482 -25.03 4.81 18.11
CA PHE A 482 -25.83 5.71 18.90
C PHE A 482 -26.65 6.57 17.94
N GLN A 483 -27.97 6.51 18.07
CA GLN A 483 -28.88 7.39 17.36
C GLN A 483 -29.13 8.64 18.20
N THR A 484 -29.10 9.79 17.56
CA THR A 484 -29.59 11.01 18.18
C THR A 484 -31.09 10.99 18.11
N THR A 485 -31.76 10.85 19.26
CA THR A 485 -33.21 10.87 19.36
C THR A 485 -33.64 12.19 19.97
N ILE A 486 -34.56 12.90 19.29
CA ILE A 486 -35.13 14.14 19.80
C ILE A 486 -36.40 13.79 20.52
N PHE A 487 -36.39 13.94 21.83
CA PHE A 487 -37.57 13.78 22.68
C PHE A 487 -38.28 15.14 22.73
N LYS A 488 -39.51 15.20 22.20
CA LYS A 488 -40.39 16.36 22.31
C LYS A 488 -41.30 16.21 23.52
N PHE A 489 -41.44 17.24 24.32
CA PHE A 489 -42.32 17.26 25.48
C PHE A 489 -43.06 18.61 25.53
N LYS A 490 -44.23 18.57 26.18
CA LYS A 490 -45.01 19.77 26.50
C LYS A 490 -44.87 20.07 27.99
N ASP A 491 -44.56 21.32 28.31
CA ASP A 491 -44.58 21.74 29.70
C ASP A 491 -46.02 21.95 30.21
N LYS A 492 -46.20 22.14 31.52
CA LYS A 492 -47.52 22.35 32.14
C LYS A 492 -48.20 23.66 31.67
N SER A 493 -47.52 24.58 31.06
CA SER A 493 -48.02 25.82 30.50
C SER A 493 -48.42 25.70 29.04
N GLY A 494 -48.23 24.53 28.41
CA GLY A 494 -48.48 24.27 26.99
C GLY A 494 -47.32 24.63 26.07
N GLY A 495 -46.17 25.00 26.63
CA GLY A 495 -44.94 25.27 25.87
C GLY A 495 -44.32 23.96 25.34
N GLU A 496 -43.87 23.97 24.09
CA GLU A 496 -43.19 22.84 23.49
C GLU A 496 -41.67 22.95 23.71
N GLY A 497 -41.10 21.91 24.32
CA GLY A 497 -39.63 21.75 24.48
C GLY A 497 -39.13 20.54 23.72
N SER A 498 -37.86 20.53 23.42
CA SER A 498 -37.19 19.35 22.86
C SER A 498 -35.85 19.10 23.55
N MET A 499 -35.53 17.83 23.77
CA MET A 499 -34.25 17.39 24.31
C MET A 499 -33.63 16.42 23.31
N GLU A 500 -32.41 16.74 22.88
CA GLU A 500 -31.64 15.89 22.02
C GLU A 500 -30.75 14.97 22.86
N MET A 501 -30.86 13.65 22.67
CA MET A 501 -30.08 12.68 23.43
C MET A 501 -29.54 11.61 22.50
N ARG A 502 -28.28 11.23 22.70
CA ARG A 502 -27.67 10.07 22.03
C ARG A 502 -28.01 8.81 22.81
N VAL A 503 -28.78 7.94 22.20
CA VAL A 503 -29.17 6.63 22.74
C VAL A 503 -28.70 5.52 21.84
N ARG A 504 -28.48 4.31 22.37
CA ARG A 504 -28.16 3.14 21.54
C ARG A 504 -29.28 2.88 20.56
N ALA A 505 -28.94 2.56 19.31
CA ALA A 505 -29.93 2.11 18.35
C ALA A 505 -30.71 0.91 18.90
N GLY A 506 -32.03 1.02 18.96
CA GLY A 506 -32.91 0.03 19.56
C GLY A 506 -33.33 0.28 21.03
N ASP A 507 -32.66 1.14 21.78
CA ASP A 507 -32.99 1.46 23.16
C ASP A 507 -33.85 2.74 23.30
N ALA A 508 -34.08 3.46 22.20
CA ALA A 508 -34.85 4.72 22.21
C ALA A 508 -36.25 4.56 22.80
N ALA A 509 -36.96 3.48 22.47
CA ALA A 509 -38.28 3.19 22.99
C ALA A 509 -38.28 2.87 24.50
N LYS A 510 -37.27 2.11 24.99
CA LYS A 510 -37.09 1.85 26.42
C LYS A 510 -36.77 3.10 27.18
N PHE A 511 -35.91 3.97 26.59
CA PHE A 511 -35.54 5.23 27.21
C PHE A 511 -36.71 6.22 27.29
N ALA A 512 -37.56 6.25 26.25
CA ALA A 512 -38.79 7.03 26.25
C ALA A 512 -39.75 6.59 27.33
N MET A 513 -39.87 5.27 27.53
CA MET A 513 -40.71 4.69 28.57
C MET A 513 -40.19 5.04 29.97
N VAL A 514 -38.89 4.95 30.21
CA VAL A 514 -38.27 5.35 31.49
C VAL A 514 -38.41 6.85 31.74
N LEU A 515 -38.23 7.69 30.70
CA LEU A 515 -38.45 9.13 30.82
C LEU A 515 -39.92 9.46 31.14
N SER A 516 -40.90 8.77 30.53
CA SER A 516 -42.32 8.97 30.87
C SER A 516 -42.62 8.56 32.30
N GLU A 517 -42.09 7.45 32.81
CA GLU A 517 -42.26 6.99 34.19
C GLU A 517 -41.64 7.98 35.18
N ILE A 518 -40.47 8.54 34.93
CA ILE A 518 -39.83 9.56 35.78
C ILE A 518 -40.67 10.82 35.81
N MET A 519 -41.18 11.26 34.66
CA MET A 519 -42.00 12.47 34.57
C MET A 519 -43.38 12.30 35.20
N ASP A 520 -43.96 11.09 35.15
CA ASP A 520 -45.22 10.77 35.81
C ASP A 520 -45.04 10.59 37.33
N SER A 521 -43.92 10.07 37.81
CA SER A 521 -43.61 9.92 39.23
C SER A 521 -43.45 11.24 39.98
N ASP A 522 -42.87 12.26 39.31
CA ASP A 522 -42.79 13.62 39.86
C ASP A 522 -44.15 14.30 39.98
N ILE A 523 -45.16 13.82 39.23
CA ILE A 523 -46.54 14.31 39.31
C ILE A 523 -47.27 13.72 40.54
N SER A 524 -46.98 12.45 40.91
CA SER A 524 -47.64 11.78 42.04
C SER A 524 -47.14 12.24 43.41
N HIS A 525 -45.95 12.81 43.52
CA HIS A 525 -45.37 13.31 44.78
C HIS A 525 -45.68 14.79 45.10
N SER A 526 -46.35 15.54 44.22
CA SER A 526 -46.71 16.95 44.46
C SER A 526 -48.07 17.17 45.13
N GLY A 527 -48.77 16.08 45.53
CA GLY A 527 -50.05 16.10 46.25
C GLY A 527 -49.88 16.00 47.76
N GLY A 528 -49.41 17.03 48.45
CA GLY A 528 -49.53 17.12 49.89
C GLY A 528 -48.26 17.38 50.67
N ARG A 529 -47.86 18.61 50.73
CA ARG A 529 -47.21 19.42 51.80
C ARG A 529 -46.39 20.53 51.16
N THR A 530 -46.72 21.76 51.45
CA THR A 530 -45.86 22.92 51.15
C THR A 530 -44.55 22.80 51.92
N PRO A 531 -43.40 22.67 51.26
CA PRO A 531 -42.11 22.79 51.93
C PRO A 531 -41.82 24.26 52.19
N ALA A 532 -41.16 24.53 53.32
CA ALA A 532 -40.61 25.85 53.64
C ALA A 532 -39.60 26.31 52.57
N PRO A 533 -39.47 27.61 52.31
CA PRO A 533 -38.58 28.11 51.26
C PRO A 533 -37.12 27.76 51.58
N PRO A 534 -36.34 27.23 50.63
CA PRO A 534 -34.94 26.95 50.80
C PRO A 534 -34.14 28.26 50.89
N PRO A 535 -32.96 28.25 51.56
CA PRO A 535 -32.11 29.42 51.67
C PRO A 535 -31.61 29.83 50.26
N SER A 536 -31.52 31.13 50.05
CA SER A 536 -31.06 31.80 48.83
C SER A 536 -29.66 31.35 48.45
N GLY A 537 -29.49 30.62 47.29
CA GLY A 537 -28.17 30.38 46.75
C GLY A 537 -27.93 29.09 45.95
N ALA A 538 -28.90 28.18 45.82
CA ALA A 538 -28.69 26.95 45.01
C ALA A 538 -29.28 27.10 43.60
N PRO A 539 -28.59 26.66 42.53
CA PRO A 539 -29.14 26.71 41.19
C PRO A 539 -30.30 25.70 41.05
N ARG A 540 -31.46 26.17 40.55
CA ARG A 540 -32.62 25.33 40.27
C ARG A 540 -32.30 24.37 39.12
N SER A 541 -32.55 23.10 39.32
CA SER A 541 -32.52 22.07 38.25
C SER A 541 -33.62 22.37 37.23
N PRO A 542 -33.34 22.31 35.91
CA PRO A 542 -34.29 22.66 34.85
C PRO A 542 -35.46 21.68 34.66
N MET A 543 -35.52 20.56 35.40
CA MET A 543 -36.41 19.45 35.11
C MET A 543 -37.79 19.48 35.84
N ALA A 544 -38.08 20.45 36.66
CA ALA A 544 -39.27 20.40 37.55
C ALA A 544 -40.63 20.76 36.88
N ASN A 545 -40.70 21.05 35.57
CA ASN A 545 -41.91 21.54 34.92
C ASN A 545 -42.27 20.89 33.57
N LEU A 546 -41.85 19.64 33.32
CA LEU A 546 -42.03 18.99 32.02
C LEU A 546 -43.24 17.99 32.03
N GLY A 547 -44.07 17.99 30.99
CA GLY A 547 -45.17 17.06 30.76
C GLY A 547 -44.74 15.78 29.99
N PRO A 548 -45.60 14.77 29.80
CA PRO A 548 -45.22 13.50 29.20
C PRO A 548 -44.73 13.63 27.75
N PRO A 549 -43.63 12.95 27.37
CA PRO A 549 -43.02 13.07 26.05
C PRO A 549 -43.84 12.38 24.95
N ARG A 550 -44.00 13.01 23.79
CA ARG A 550 -44.45 12.37 22.55
C ARG A 550 -43.24 12.04 21.68
N LEU A 551 -43.14 10.78 21.25
CA LEU A 551 -42.09 10.31 20.36
C LEU A 551 -42.38 10.75 18.91
N THR A 552 -41.42 11.45 18.29
CA THR A 552 -41.29 11.50 16.82
C THR A 552 -39.89 11.03 16.49
N THR A 553 -39.78 9.86 15.86
CA THR A 553 -38.51 9.38 15.29
C THR A 553 -38.35 9.99 13.89
N HIS A 554 -37.33 10.78 13.70
CA HIS A 554 -36.80 11.08 12.36
C HIS A 554 -35.53 10.25 12.19
N GLU A 555 -35.57 9.28 11.27
CA GLU A 555 -34.38 8.64 10.72
C GLU A 555 -33.77 9.62 9.72
N GLU A 556 -32.58 10.14 10.02
CA GLU A 556 -31.70 10.76 9.06
C GLU A 556 -30.55 9.80 8.71
#